data_1f337d5b0d59347088c04255a2a40c15
#
_entry.id   1f337d5b0d59347088c04255a2a40c15
#
_cell.length_a   1.000
_cell.length_b   1.000
_cell.length_c   1.000
_cell.angle_alpha   90.00
_cell.angle_beta   90.00
_cell.angle_gamma   90.00
#
_symmetry.space_group_name_H-M   'P 1'
#
loop_
_entity.id
_entity.type
_entity.pdbx_description
1 polymer ?
#
loop_
_entity_poly.entity_id
_entity_poly.type
_entity_poly.pdbx_seq_one_letter_code
_entity_poly.pdbx_strand_id
1 'polypeptide(L)'
;MQRYGIKPAPSKRYLFTGVLILLVSSWFIWSGYNAANPAVRSDLISFKNIDDQSISITYSIQVRNIDIDHSCSLIARDFEKNTVGEVSDSIPAGSLLAGKNQRTVVISTRLPAVNAGISSCE
;
A
#
# COMPACT_ATOMS: atom_id res chain seq x y z
N MET A 1 51.68 20.44 10.73
CA MET A 1 51.17 20.04 11.00
C MET A 1 50.71 19.31 11.20
N GLN A 2 50.62 19.22 11.15
CA GLN A 2 50.19 18.43 11.30
C GLN A 2 49.38 17.97 11.48
N ARG A 3 49.13 18.05 11.67
CA ARG A 3 48.27 17.69 11.80
C ARG A 3 47.73 16.90 11.55
N TYR A 4 47.76 16.76 11.11
CA TYR A 4 47.12 15.98 10.72
C TYR A 4 47.36 14.90 10.82
N GLY A 5 47.77 14.73 10.93
CA GLY A 5 47.85 13.66 11.00
C GLY A 5 47.69 12.87 11.66
N ILE A 6 47.65 12.78 11.82
CA ILE A 6 47.52 12.13 12.25
C ILE A 6 46.92 11.34 12.73
N LYS A 7 46.78 10.86 12.66
CA LYS A 7 46.38 10.07 13.04
C LYS A 7 46.10 9.08 13.07
N PRO A 8 46.30 8.96 13.46
CA PRO A 8 46.12 7.82 13.30
C PRO A 8 45.23 7.05 13.57
N ALA A 9 45.14 6.69 13.65
CA ALA A 9 44.58 5.54 13.66
C ALA A 9 43.75 5.08 14.72
N PRO A 10 42.92 5.73 15.23
CA PRO A 10 42.01 5.13 16.06
C PRO A 10 41.06 4.39 15.30
N SER A 11 41.46 3.44 14.80
CA SER A 11 40.75 2.57 13.95
C SER A 11 39.48 2.00 14.54
N LYS A 12 39.42 1.81 15.84
CA LYS A 12 38.18 1.30 16.47
C LYS A 12 37.02 2.28 16.36
N ARG A 13 37.32 3.55 16.53
CA ARG A 13 36.27 4.57 16.42
C ARG A 13 35.75 4.68 14.99
N TYR A 14 36.64 4.71 14.02
CA TYR A 14 36.24 4.76 12.62
C TYR A 14 35.61 3.46 12.16
N LEU A 15 36.08 2.34 12.67
CA LEU A 15 35.50 1.05 12.36
C LEU A 15 34.05 0.98 12.86
N PHE A 16 33.81 1.42 14.08
CA PHE A 16 32.49 1.43 14.67
C PHE A 16 31.56 2.34 13.87
N THR A 17 32.01 3.53 13.51
CA THR A 17 31.24 4.47 12.71
C THR A 17 30.92 3.89 11.33
N GLY A 18 31.89 3.25 10.70
CA GLY A 18 31.69 2.61 9.40
C GLY A 18 30.66 1.49 9.45
N VAL A 19 30.74 0.65 10.46
CA VAL A 19 29.78 -0.43 10.64
C VAL A 19 28.38 0.13 10.89
N LEU A 20 28.27 1.16 11.70
CA LEU A 20 26.99 1.79 11.98
C LEU A 20 26.37 2.37 10.73
N ILE A 21 27.15 3.06 9.90
CA ILE A 21 26.68 3.62 8.64
C ILE A 21 26.20 2.51 7.70
N LEU A 22 26.95 1.41 7.62
CA LEU A 22 26.56 0.27 6.79
C LEU A 22 25.24 -0.35 7.25
N LEU A 23 25.06 -0.50 8.55
CA LEU A 23 23.83 -1.07 9.10
C LEU A 23 22.63 -0.18 8.82
N VAL A 24 22.77 1.12 9.04
CA VAL A 24 21.69 2.08 8.80
C VAL A 24 21.36 2.16 7.32
N SER A 25 22.36 2.23 6.46
CA SER A 25 22.17 2.26 5.01
C SER A 25 21.48 1.00 4.51
N SER A 26 21.90 -0.15 4.99
CA SER A 26 21.32 -1.43 4.63
C SER A 26 19.84 -1.49 5.04
N TRP A 27 19.53 -1.00 6.23
CA TRP A 27 18.14 -0.95 6.69
C TRP A 27 17.28 -0.02 5.83
N PHE A 28 17.80 1.15 5.46
CA PHE A 28 17.08 2.08 4.60
C PHE A 28 16.83 1.48 3.21
N ILE A 29 17.82 0.83 2.63
CA ILE A 29 17.69 0.20 1.31
C ILE A 29 16.63 -0.91 1.37
N TRP A 30 16.69 -1.75 2.40
CA TRP A 30 15.72 -2.83 2.57
C TRP A 30 14.31 -2.30 2.77
N SER A 31 14.16 -1.29 3.62
CA SER A 31 12.86 -0.67 3.90
C SER A 31 12.29 0.00 2.65
N GLY A 32 13.12 0.72 1.91
CA GLY A 32 12.70 1.35 0.66
C GLY A 32 12.29 0.33 -0.39
N TYR A 33 13.04 -0.74 -0.51
CA TYR A 33 12.70 -1.80 -1.45
C TYR A 33 11.35 -2.44 -1.13
N ASN A 34 11.10 -2.74 0.15
CA ASN A 34 9.82 -3.32 0.56
C ASN A 34 8.66 -2.35 0.36
N ALA A 35 8.86 -1.07 0.60
CA ALA A 35 7.83 -0.07 0.41
C ALA A 35 7.56 0.16 -1.08
N ALA A 36 8.60 0.07 -1.92
CA ALA A 36 8.47 0.28 -3.36
C ALA A 36 7.86 -0.93 -4.09
N ASN A 37 7.92 -2.12 -3.50
CA ASN A 37 7.44 -3.35 -4.12
C ASN A 37 6.47 -4.09 -3.21
N PRO A 38 5.30 -3.51 -2.93
CA PRO A 38 4.31 -4.20 -2.11
C PRO A 38 3.77 -5.43 -2.84
N ALA A 39 3.30 -6.40 -2.06
CA ALA A 39 2.73 -7.62 -2.61
C ALA A 39 1.45 -7.35 -3.39
N VAL A 40 0.68 -6.34 -2.98
CA VAL A 40 -0.56 -5.94 -3.62
C VAL A 40 -0.54 -4.43 -3.81
N ARG A 41 -0.82 -3.99 -5.03
CA ARG A 41 -1.00 -2.57 -5.34
C ARG A 41 -2.43 -2.34 -5.80
N SER A 42 -3.05 -1.32 -5.28
CA SER A 42 -4.40 -0.97 -5.66
C SER A 42 -4.51 0.54 -5.84
N ASP A 43 -5.26 0.93 -6.87
CA ASP A 43 -5.49 2.33 -7.18
C ASP A 43 -6.97 2.54 -7.46
N LEU A 44 -7.53 3.57 -6.84
CA LEU A 44 -8.90 3.95 -7.11
C LEU A 44 -8.96 4.65 -8.47
N ILE A 45 -9.81 4.15 -9.36
CA ILE A 45 -10.01 4.76 -10.67
C ILE A 45 -11.17 5.74 -10.61
N SER A 46 -12.33 5.29 -10.13
CA SER A 46 -13.52 6.14 -10.06
C SER A 46 -14.55 5.53 -9.13
N PHE A 47 -15.53 6.34 -8.76
CA PHE A 47 -16.71 5.86 -8.06
C PHE A 47 -17.92 6.61 -8.59
N LYS A 48 -19.09 5.98 -8.49
CA LYS A 48 -20.34 6.54 -8.99
C LYS A 48 -21.47 6.17 -8.05
N ASN A 49 -22.24 7.16 -7.66
CA ASN A 49 -23.43 6.92 -6.86
C ASN A 49 -24.49 6.28 -7.74
N ILE A 50 -25.01 5.12 -7.32
CA ILE A 50 -26.08 4.46 -8.02
C ILE A 50 -27.44 4.99 -7.51
N ASP A 51 -27.57 5.00 -6.18
CA ASP A 51 -28.75 5.54 -5.51
C ASP A 51 -28.38 5.96 -4.09
N ASP A 52 -29.38 6.25 -3.24
CA ASP A 52 -29.15 6.73 -1.90
C ASP A 52 -28.56 5.66 -0.95
N GLN A 53 -28.56 4.41 -1.37
CA GLN A 53 -28.11 3.30 -0.53
C GLN A 53 -27.08 2.42 -1.22
N SER A 54 -26.53 2.87 -2.33
CA SER A 54 -25.45 2.12 -2.97
C SER A 54 -24.55 3.02 -3.80
N ILE A 55 -23.29 2.64 -3.84
CA ILE A 55 -22.27 3.36 -4.59
C ILE A 55 -21.39 2.32 -5.29
N SER A 56 -21.12 2.55 -6.56
CA SER A 56 -20.23 1.69 -7.34
C SER A 56 -18.83 2.24 -7.29
N ILE A 57 -17.85 1.37 -7.09
CA ILE A 57 -16.44 1.75 -7.08
C ILE A 57 -15.72 0.92 -8.13
N THR A 58 -14.88 1.58 -8.90
CA THR A 58 -14.01 0.94 -9.89
C THR A 58 -12.58 1.19 -9.47
N TYR A 59 -11.81 0.13 -9.33
CA TYR A 59 -10.42 0.23 -8.93
C TYR A 59 -9.56 -0.76 -9.71
N SER A 60 -8.28 -0.48 -9.77
CA SER A 60 -7.31 -1.39 -10.38
C SER A 60 -6.50 -2.06 -9.27
N ILE A 61 -6.14 -3.31 -9.50
CA ILE A 61 -5.36 -4.09 -8.56
C ILE A 61 -4.27 -4.84 -9.34
N GLN A 62 -3.08 -4.81 -8.77
CA GLN A 62 -1.94 -5.55 -9.30
C GLN A 62 -1.32 -6.33 -8.14
N VAL A 63 -1.20 -7.64 -8.30
CA VAL A 63 -0.65 -8.50 -7.26
C VAL A 63 0.63 -9.14 -7.76
N ARG A 64 1.52 -9.42 -6.82
CA ARG A 64 2.79 -10.09 -7.14
C ARG A 64 2.57 -11.56 -7.44
N ASN A 65 1.64 -12.20 -6.73
CA ASN A 65 1.35 -13.61 -6.89
C ASN A 65 -0.13 -13.80 -7.18
N ILE A 66 -0.45 -14.21 -8.41
CA ILE A 66 -1.83 -14.42 -8.83
C ILE A 66 -2.37 -15.79 -8.46
N ASP A 67 -1.51 -16.65 -7.89
CA ASP A 67 -1.87 -18.03 -7.56
C ASP A 67 -2.40 -18.21 -6.14
N ILE A 68 -2.52 -17.12 -5.39
CA ILE A 68 -3.08 -17.15 -4.03
C ILE A 68 -4.30 -16.24 -3.95
N ASP A 69 -5.12 -16.48 -2.93
CA ASP A 69 -6.30 -15.66 -2.71
C ASP A 69 -5.90 -14.28 -2.21
N HIS A 70 -6.63 -13.28 -2.66
CA HIS A 70 -6.48 -11.90 -2.20
C HIS A 70 -7.83 -11.34 -1.82
N SER A 71 -7.84 -10.25 -1.07
CA SER A 71 -9.06 -9.53 -0.73
C SER A 71 -8.78 -8.05 -0.56
N CYS A 72 -9.77 -7.23 -0.90
CA CYS A 72 -9.71 -5.79 -0.68
C CYS A 72 -10.89 -5.35 0.16
N SER A 73 -10.63 -4.53 1.17
CA SER A 73 -11.66 -3.88 1.95
C SER A 73 -11.96 -2.52 1.32
N LEU A 74 -13.23 -2.32 0.99
CA LEU A 74 -13.70 -1.09 0.36
C LEU A 74 -14.66 -0.41 1.32
N ILE A 75 -14.57 0.92 1.41
CA ILE A 75 -15.44 1.70 2.30
C ILE A 75 -16.10 2.83 1.54
N ALA A 76 -17.31 3.19 1.97
CA ALA A 76 -18.04 4.34 1.48
C ALA A 76 -18.25 5.32 2.63
N ARG A 77 -18.11 6.61 2.35
CA ARG A 77 -18.22 7.66 3.36
C ARG A 77 -19.24 8.69 2.95
N ASP A 78 -19.89 9.28 3.95
CA ASP A 78 -20.87 10.34 3.74
C ASP A 78 -20.16 11.71 3.71
N PHE A 79 -20.97 12.76 3.69
CA PHE A 79 -20.50 14.12 3.63
C PHE A 79 -19.69 14.52 4.86
N GLU A 80 -19.95 13.90 6.00
CA GLU A 80 -19.25 14.16 7.25
C GLU A 80 -18.06 13.24 7.47
N LYS A 81 -17.70 12.46 6.45
CA LYS A 81 -16.59 11.51 6.46
C LYS A 81 -16.80 10.31 7.39
N ASN A 82 -18.06 10.04 7.74
CA ASN A 82 -18.40 8.83 8.48
C ASN A 82 -18.50 7.65 7.53
N THR A 83 -18.05 6.47 7.96
CA THR A 83 -18.18 5.26 7.18
C THR A 83 -19.63 4.81 7.20
N VAL A 84 -20.30 4.82 6.05
CA VAL A 84 -21.70 4.43 5.92
C VAL A 84 -21.90 3.10 5.21
N GLY A 85 -20.84 2.54 4.67
CA GLY A 85 -20.84 1.23 4.04
C GLY A 85 -19.45 0.66 3.96
N GLU A 86 -19.39 -0.67 4.00
CA GLU A 86 -18.13 -1.40 3.90
C GLU A 86 -18.39 -2.75 3.26
N VAL A 87 -17.48 -3.17 2.38
CA VAL A 87 -17.57 -4.47 1.75
C VAL A 87 -16.17 -5.02 1.56
N SER A 88 -16.05 -6.33 1.66
CA SER A 88 -14.80 -7.03 1.37
C SER A 88 -14.94 -7.70 0.00
N ASP A 89 -14.09 -7.32 -0.95
CA ASP A 89 -14.07 -7.91 -2.28
C ASP A 89 -13.10 -9.08 -2.26
N SER A 90 -13.64 -10.28 -2.28
CA SER A 90 -12.86 -11.50 -2.27
C SER A 90 -12.39 -11.82 -3.69
N ILE A 91 -11.09 -12.04 -3.83
CA ILE A 91 -10.46 -12.29 -5.13
C ILE A 91 -9.79 -13.67 -5.06
N PRO A 92 -10.44 -14.72 -5.58
CA PRO A 92 -9.88 -16.06 -5.52
C PRO A 92 -8.59 -16.21 -6.32
N ALA A 93 -7.78 -17.17 -5.93
CA ALA A 93 -6.56 -17.50 -6.64
C ALA A 93 -6.86 -17.81 -8.10
N GLY A 94 -6.02 -17.26 -9.00
CA GLY A 94 -6.16 -17.50 -10.44
C GLY A 94 -7.21 -16.65 -11.13
N SER A 95 -7.93 -15.77 -10.42
CA SER A 95 -8.93 -14.90 -11.03
C SER A 95 -8.34 -13.62 -11.60
N LEU A 96 -7.11 -13.29 -11.24
CA LEU A 96 -6.41 -12.11 -11.73
C LEU A 96 -5.40 -12.49 -12.80
N LEU A 97 -5.16 -11.55 -13.71
CA LEU A 97 -4.11 -11.68 -14.72
C LEU A 97 -2.85 -11.00 -14.20
N ALA A 98 -1.71 -11.34 -14.79
CA ALA A 98 -0.47 -10.65 -14.49
C ALA A 98 -0.60 -9.19 -14.94
N GLY A 99 -0.13 -8.26 -14.10
CA GLY A 99 -0.24 -6.85 -14.38
C GLY A 99 -1.47 -6.24 -13.73
N LYS A 100 -1.96 -5.14 -14.28
CA LYS A 100 -3.08 -4.43 -13.71
C LYS A 100 -4.40 -5.06 -14.10
N ASN A 101 -5.28 -5.21 -13.11
CA ASN A 101 -6.64 -5.73 -13.31
C ASN A 101 -7.62 -4.69 -12.80
N GLN A 102 -8.70 -4.48 -13.55
CA GLN A 102 -9.74 -3.54 -13.18
C GLN A 102 -10.95 -4.29 -12.63
N ARG A 103 -11.46 -3.85 -11.51
CA ARG A 103 -12.63 -4.45 -10.87
C ARG A 103 -13.63 -3.38 -10.52
N THR A 104 -14.91 -3.73 -10.60
CA THR A 104 -16.03 -2.86 -10.24
C THR A 104 -16.86 -3.57 -9.18
N VAL A 105 -17.10 -2.90 -8.07
CA VAL A 105 -17.84 -3.45 -6.93
C VAL A 105 -18.89 -2.45 -6.48
N VAL A 106 -20.05 -2.94 -6.07
CA VAL A 106 -21.11 -2.11 -5.51
C VAL A 106 -21.08 -2.24 -4.00
N ILE A 107 -21.07 -1.10 -3.30
CA ILE A 107 -21.08 -1.05 -1.85
C ILE A 107 -22.47 -0.61 -1.41
N SER A 108 -23.12 -1.43 -0.57
CA SER A 108 -24.38 -1.04 0.04
C SER A 108 -24.11 -0.10 1.21
N THR A 109 -24.84 1.01 1.28
CA THR A 109 -24.66 2.02 2.30
C THR A 109 -25.94 2.25 3.08
N ARG A 110 -25.80 2.67 4.34
CA ARG A 110 -26.96 3.00 5.18
C ARG A 110 -27.50 4.39 4.88
N LEU A 111 -26.62 5.29 4.49
CA LEU A 111 -26.93 6.68 4.19
C LEU A 111 -26.31 7.02 2.84
N PRO A 112 -26.76 8.10 2.19
CA PRO A 112 -26.16 8.52 0.93
C PRO A 112 -24.67 8.74 1.08
N ALA A 113 -23.87 8.07 0.26
CA ALA A 113 -22.42 8.20 0.27
C ALA A 113 -22.01 9.24 -0.77
N VAL A 114 -20.99 10.04 -0.44
CA VAL A 114 -20.44 11.03 -1.37
C VAL A 114 -19.09 10.61 -1.92
N ASN A 115 -18.44 9.64 -1.26
CA ASN A 115 -17.23 9.08 -1.83
C ASN A 115 -17.03 7.64 -1.37
N ALA A 116 -16.15 6.95 -2.06
CA ALA A 116 -15.78 5.59 -1.72
C ALA A 116 -14.30 5.40 -2.03
N GLY A 117 -13.68 4.47 -1.34
CA GLY A 117 -12.27 4.22 -1.54
C GLY A 117 -11.86 2.85 -1.04
N ILE A 118 -10.58 2.55 -1.24
CA ILE A 118 -9.98 1.30 -0.82
C ILE A 118 -9.38 1.51 0.55
N SER A 119 -9.82 0.69 1.53
CA SER A 119 -9.27 0.75 2.87
C SER A 119 -7.96 -0.03 2.94
N SER A 120 -7.97 -1.27 2.47
CA SER A 120 -6.77 -2.11 2.47
C SER A 120 -6.97 -3.26 1.50
N CYS A 121 -5.86 -3.81 1.01
CA CYS A 121 -5.84 -5.01 0.19
C CYS A 121 -4.76 -5.95 0.69
N GLU A 122 -5.04 -7.23 0.65
CA GLU A 122 -4.11 -8.27 1.07
C GLU A 122 -3.79 -9.24 -0.05
#